data_9065d9b3dd8e7df0f9b02bbb4ce452d2
#
_entry.id   9065d9b3dd8e7df0f9b02bbb4ce452d2
#
_cell.length_a   1.000
_cell.length_b   1.000
_cell.length_c   1.000
_cell.angle_alpha   90.00
_cell.angle_beta   90.00
_cell.angle_gamma   90.00
#
_symmetry.space_group_name_H-M   'P 1'
#
loop_
_entity.id
_entity.type
_entity.pdbx_description
1 polymer ?
#
loop_
_entity_poly.entity_id
_entity_poly.type
_entity_poly.pdbx_seq_one_letter_code
_entity_poly.pdbx_strand_id
1 'polypeptide(L)'
;VKKDGDKYRIEMNGKLFTEYITKGYNKPVLYPIIGPHGVSMTRNYPFKEVKGEATDHIHHSSLWFTHGEVNGISFWHNGEKTGKIIPTEVVRAEGGRFASIVTKNNWNGPDGKTICTDRTSIRIFKTPINVS
;
A
#
# COMPACT_ATOMS: atom_id res chain seq x y z
N VAL A 1 -8.59 -11.60 6.03
CA VAL A 1 -7.21 -11.30 5.61
C VAL A 1 -6.45 -12.59 5.47
N LYS A 2 -5.78 -12.79 4.36
CA LYS A 2 -4.98 -13.99 4.07
C LYS A 2 -3.57 -13.57 3.67
N LYS A 3 -2.56 -14.18 4.28
CA LYS A 3 -1.16 -13.97 3.89
C LYS A 3 -0.85 -14.78 2.62
N ASP A 4 -0.21 -14.14 1.66
CA ASP A 4 0.28 -14.76 0.42
C ASP A 4 1.67 -14.19 0.09
N GLY A 5 2.71 -14.89 0.50
CA GLY A 5 4.09 -14.43 0.39
C GLY A 5 4.31 -13.07 1.09
N ASP A 6 4.72 -12.07 0.31
CA ASP A 6 4.94 -10.68 0.78
C ASP A 6 3.68 -9.80 0.71
N LYS A 7 2.52 -10.41 0.50
CA LYS A 7 1.24 -9.74 0.38
C LYS A 7 0.24 -10.21 1.42
N TYR A 8 -0.67 -9.33 1.76
CA TYR A 8 -1.82 -9.62 2.61
C TYR A 8 -3.10 -9.33 1.82
N ARG A 9 -3.74 -10.39 1.36
CA ARG A 9 -4.98 -10.33 0.60
C ARG A 9 -6.16 -10.03 1.52
N ILE A 10 -6.90 -8.99 1.20
CA ILE A 10 -8.09 -8.55 1.93
C ILE A 10 -9.31 -8.80 1.05
N GLU A 11 -10.22 -9.61 1.54
CA GLU A 11 -11.45 -9.98 0.86
C GLU A 11 -12.66 -9.40 1.59
N MET A 12 -13.66 -8.98 0.83
CA MET A 12 -14.99 -8.63 1.29
C MET A 12 -16.01 -9.57 0.65
N ASN A 13 -16.79 -10.29 1.47
CA ASN A 13 -17.74 -11.30 0.98
C ASN A 13 -17.10 -12.33 0.04
N GLY A 14 -15.89 -12.80 0.35
CA GLY A 14 -15.16 -13.77 -0.45
C GLY A 14 -14.56 -13.23 -1.76
N LYS A 15 -14.71 -11.93 -2.06
CA LYS A 15 -14.15 -11.29 -3.24
C LYS A 15 -12.98 -10.39 -2.87
N LEU A 16 -11.97 -10.33 -3.73
CA LEU A 16 -10.84 -9.44 -3.55
C LEU A 16 -11.32 -7.99 -3.45
N PHE A 17 -10.88 -7.31 -2.40
CA PHE A 17 -10.97 -5.86 -2.27
C PHE A 17 -9.62 -5.20 -2.58
N THR A 18 -8.56 -5.64 -1.89
CA THR A 18 -7.20 -5.13 -2.11
C THR A 18 -6.15 -6.12 -1.60
N GLU A 19 -4.90 -5.90 -1.98
CA GLU A 19 -3.73 -6.55 -1.39
C GLU A 19 -2.82 -5.49 -0.77
N TYR A 20 -2.40 -5.69 0.47
CA TYR A 20 -1.34 -4.90 1.09
C TYR A 20 0.01 -5.53 0.76
N ILE A 21 0.80 -4.84 -0.06
CA ILE A 21 2.08 -5.32 -0.59
C ILE A 21 3.20 -4.68 0.21
N THR A 22 4.02 -5.51 0.85
CA THR A 22 5.07 -5.06 1.78
C THR A 22 6.45 -4.97 1.15
N LYS A 23 6.67 -5.59 -0.02
CA LYS A 23 7.97 -5.61 -0.70
C LYS A 23 7.85 -5.37 -2.20
N GLY A 24 8.98 -5.05 -2.82
CA GLY A 24 9.06 -4.84 -4.26
C GLY A 24 8.86 -3.40 -4.71
N TYR A 25 8.53 -2.49 -3.79
CA TYR A 25 8.32 -1.07 -4.06
C TYR A 25 9.04 -0.20 -3.03
N ASN A 26 9.18 1.09 -3.30
CA ASN A 26 9.85 2.02 -2.39
C ASN A 26 9.12 2.24 -1.07
N LYS A 27 7.86 1.85 -1.02
CA LYS A 27 6.98 1.94 0.16
C LYS A 27 5.89 0.89 0.08
N PRO A 28 5.25 0.53 1.20
CA PRO A 28 4.09 -0.37 1.17
C PRO A 28 2.94 0.27 0.39
N VAL A 29 2.21 -0.56 -0.35
CA VAL A 29 1.10 -0.13 -1.20
C VAL A 29 -0.11 -1.03 -1.03
N LEU A 30 -1.30 -0.47 -1.25
CA LEU A 30 -2.55 -1.21 -1.40
C LEU A 30 -2.92 -1.21 -2.89
N TYR A 31 -2.90 -2.40 -3.51
CA TYR A 31 -3.24 -2.59 -4.92
C TYR A 31 -3.75 -4.03 -5.17
N PRO A 32 -4.74 -4.22 -6.04
CA PRO A 32 -5.65 -3.21 -6.58
C PRO A 32 -6.59 -2.66 -5.51
N ILE A 33 -7.32 -1.59 -5.81
CA ILE A 33 -8.49 -1.16 -5.03
C ILE A 33 -9.72 -1.48 -5.86
N ILE A 34 -10.48 -2.46 -5.44
CA ILE A 34 -11.68 -2.92 -6.18
C ILE A 34 -12.92 -2.31 -5.54
N GLY A 35 -13.58 -1.44 -6.27
CA GLY A 35 -14.81 -0.80 -5.86
C GLY A 35 -16.05 -1.68 -6.05
N PRO A 36 -17.24 -1.09 -5.86
CA PRO A 36 -18.51 -1.74 -6.15
C PRO A 36 -18.54 -2.28 -7.58
N HIS A 37 -19.24 -3.39 -7.79
CA HIS A 37 -19.36 -4.05 -9.09
C HIS A 37 -18.06 -4.61 -9.69
N GLY A 38 -16.98 -4.71 -8.89
CA GLY A 38 -15.71 -5.28 -9.33
C GLY A 38 -14.85 -4.34 -10.19
N VAL A 39 -15.15 -3.05 -10.18
CA VAL A 39 -14.39 -2.05 -10.95
C VAL A 39 -13.15 -1.59 -10.18
N SER A 40 -11.99 -1.58 -10.85
CA SER A 40 -10.76 -1.02 -10.28
C SER A 40 -10.89 0.49 -10.11
N MET A 41 -10.58 0.98 -8.91
CA MET A 41 -10.70 2.39 -8.54
C MET A 41 -9.41 3.17 -8.81
N THR A 42 -8.30 2.47 -8.97
CA THR A 42 -6.99 3.07 -9.24
C THR A 42 -6.40 2.50 -10.52
N ARG A 43 -5.51 3.25 -11.18
CA ARG A 43 -4.79 2.74 -12.34
C ARG A 43 -3.93 1.53 -11.98
N ASN A 44 -3.61 0.72 -12.99
CA ASN A 44 -2.81 -0.49 -12.80
C ASN A 44 -1.30 -0.22 -12.77
N TYR A 45 -0.83 0.79 -13.48
CA TYR A 45 0.59 1.15 -13.50
C TYR A 45 1.06 1.67 -12.11
N PRO A 46 2.25 1.26 -11.57
CA PRO A 46 3.31 0.47 -12.21
C PRO A 46 3.22 -1.05 -12.02
N PHE A 47 2.18 -1.58 -11.39
CA PHE A 47 2.06 -3.02 -11.10
C PHE A 47 1.79 -3.85 -12.36
N LYS A 48 1.04 -3.26 -13.29
CA LYS A 48 0.66 -3.88 -14.56
C LYS A 48 0.47 -2.78 -15.61
N GLU A 49 0.97 -3.01 -16.81
CA GLU A 49 0.68 -2.14 -17.94
C GLU A 49 -0.65 -2.51 -18.59
N VAL A 50 -1.51 -1.52 -18.76
CA VAL A 50 -2.80 -1.64 -19.44
C VAL A 50 -2.88 -0.59 -20.53
N LYS A 51 -3.25 -1.02 -21.73
CA LYS A 51 -3.36 -0.13 -22.89
C LYS A 51 -4.32 1.03 -22.59
N GLY A 52 -3.85 2.25 -22.81
CA GLY A 52 -4.64 3.45 -22.58
C GLY A 52 -4.46 4.09 -21.21
N GLU A 53 -3.78 3.43 -20.27
CA GLU A 53 -3.40 4.05 -19.00
C GLU A 53 -2.11 4.87 -19.16
N ALA A 54 -2.02 6.00 -18.42
CA ALA A 54 -0.80 6.77 -18.31
C ALA A 54 0.30 5.96 -17.59
N THR A 55 1.52 6.00 -18.10
CA THR A 55 2.70 5.31 -17.55
C THR A 55 3.73 6.28 -16.97
N ASP A 56 3.32 7.51 -16.72
CA ASP A 56 4.08 8.53 -16.02
C ASP A 56 4.01 8.36 -14.50
N HIS A 57 4.76 9.16 -13.77
CA HIS A 57 4.71 9.23 -12.29
C HIS A 57 4.69 7.84 -11.62
N ILE A 58 5.76 7.07 -11.83
CA ILE A 58 5.90 5.70 -11.28
C ILE A 58 5.67 5.63 -9.77
N HIS A 59 5.90 6.72 -9.04
CA HIS A 59 5.67 6.80 -7.61
C HIS A 59 4.17 6.91 -7.23
N HIS A 60 3.29 7.22 -8.18
CA HIS A 60 1.84 7.19 -7.95
C HIS A 60 1.32 5.75 -8.12
N SER A 61 1.51 4.95 -7.07
CA SER A 61 1.28 3.51 -7.08
C SER A 61 0.02 3.14 -6.30
N SER A 62 -1.16 3.32 -6.91
CA SER A 62 -2.45 3.02 -6.29
C SER A 62 -2.68 3.79 -4.98
N LEU A 63 -2.83 3.12 -3.84
CA LEU A 63 -2.99 3.75 -2.53
C LEU A 63 -1.76 3.47 -1.66
N TRP A 64 -1.11 4.53 -1.22
CA TRP A 64 0.09 4.48 -0.39
C TRP A 64 0.14 5.68 0.57
N PHE A 65 0.96 5.55 1.61
CA PHE A 65 1.19 6.60 2.59
C PHE A 65 2.66 6.99 2.61
N THR A 66 2.93 8.29 2.63
CA THR A 66 4.27 8.85 2.84
C THR A 66 4.19 10.31 3.29
N HIS A 67 5.34 10.88 3.56
CA HIS A 67 5.57 12.32 3.69
C HIS A 67 6.58 12.77 2.63
N GLY A 68 6.40 13.95 2.05
CA GLY A 68 7.17 14.42 0.90
C GLY A 68 8.67 14.42 1.15
N GLU A 69 9.10 15.10 2.22
CA GLU A 69 10.50 15.21 2.60
C GLU A 69 10.67 15.05 4.11
N VAL A 70 11.61 14.21 4.53
CA VAL A 70 11.97 14.00 5.92
C VAL A 70 13.49 14.15 6.05
N ASN A 71 13.95 15.11 6.87
CA ASN A 71 15.37 15.43 7.08
C ASN A 71 16.15 15.63 5.76
N GLY A 72 15.55 16.34 4.80
CA GLY A 72 16.17 16.62 3.50
C GLY A 72 16.16 15.45 2.51
N ILE A 73 15.48 14.36 2.82
CA ILE A 73 15.37 13.17 1.96
C ILE A 73 13.94 13.04 1.44
N SER A 74 13.80 12.96 0.12
CA SER A 74 12.50 12.69 -0.50
C SER A 74 12.06 11.25 -0.26
N PHE A 75 10.88 11.08 0.32
CA PHE A 75 10.17 9.79 0.41
C PHE A 75 8.96 9.74 -0.54
N TRP A 76 8.76 10.81 -1.32
CA TRP A 76 7.68 10.90 -2.30
C TRP A 76 8.04 10.20 -3.61
N HIS A 77 9.16 10.57 -4.18
CA HIS A 77 9.63 10.07 -5.47
C HIS A 77 10.30 8.71 -5.35
N ASN A 78 10.44 8.04 -6.49
CA ASN A 78 11.25 6.82 -6.63
C ASN A 78 12.54 7.17 -7.37
N GLY A 79 13.67 6.75 -6.85
CA GLY A 79 14.98 7.01 -7.46
C GLY A 79 16.13 6.61 -6.54
N GLU A 80 17.35 6.66 -7.07
CA GLU A 80 18.55 6.27 -6.34
C GLU A 80 18.86 7.17 -5.13
N LYS A 81 18.46 8.45 -5.22
CA LYS A 81 18.69 9.45 -4.16
C LYS A 81 17.49 9.63 -3.23
N THR A 82 16.46 8.79 -3.35
CA THR A 82 15.25 8.87 -2.54
C THR A 82 15.26 7.86 -1.41
N GLY A 83 14.48 8.14 -0.38
CA GLY A 83 14.28 7.20 0.73
C GLY A 83 13.29 6.09 0.37
N LYS A 84 13.27 5.08 1.24
CA LYS A 84 12.35 3.94 1.17
C LYS A 84 11.69 3.70 2.51
N ILE A 85 10.41 3.36 2.49
CA ILE A 85 9.68 2.93 3.67
C ILE A 85 9.59 1.40 3.63
N ILE A 86 10.24 0.75 4.60
CA ILE A 86 10.40 -0.70 4.60
C ILE A 86 9.68 -1.28 5.82
N PRO A 87 8.63 -2.08 5.63
CA PRO A 87 8.03 -2.83 6.71
C PRO A 87 9.03 -3.82 7.33
N THR A 88 9.22 -3.72 8.63
CA THR A 88 10.14 -4.59 9.39
C THR A 88 9.37 -5.67 10.14
N GLU A 89 8.12 -5.39 10.50
CA GLU A 89 7.26 -6.32 11.23
C GLU A 89 5.80 -6.10 10.85
N VAL A 90 5.08 -7.17 10.59
CA VAL A 90 3.62 -7.17 10.52
C VAL A 90 3.10 -7.63 11.88
N VAL A 91 2.71 -6.66 12.71
CA VAL A 91 2.25 -6.89 14.09
C VAL A 91 0.87 -7.54 14.12
N ARG A 92 0.03 -7.20 13.12
CA ARG A 92 -1.33 -7.71 12.99
C ARG A 92 -1.72 -7.79 11.52
N ALA A 93 -2.40 -8.86 11.16
CA ALA A 93 -3.06 -9.02 9.87
C ALA A 93 -4.27 -9.94 10.07
N GLU A 94 -5.41 -9.36 10.43
CA GLU A 94 -6.60 -10.08 10.85
C GLU A 94 -7.83 -9.59 10.08
N GLY A 95 -8.74 -10.53 9.79
CA GLY A 95 -10.08 -10.26 9.31
C GLY A 95 -11.12 -10.44 10.43
N GLY A 96 -12.39 -10.33 10.07
CA GLY A 96 -13.54 -10.47 10.95
C GLY A 96 -14.57 -9.38 10.65
N ARG A 97 -15.03 -8.67 11.67
CA ARG A 97 -15.96 -7.55 11.49
C ARG A 97 -15.38 -6.42 10.61
N PHE A 98 -14.06 -6.27 10.64
CA PHE A 98 -13.28 -5.40 9.76
C PHE A 98 -11.90 -6.02 9.53
N ALA A 99 -11.23 -5.64 8.45
CA ALA A 99 -9.84 -6.00 8.26
C ALA A 99 -8.93 -5.04 9.03
N SER A 100 -7.92 -5.59 9.71
CA SER A 100 -6.93 -4.81 10.45
C SER A 100 -5.53 -5.28 10.08
N ILE A 101 -4.71 -4.37 9.55
CA ILE A 101 -3.29 -4.58 9.32
C ILE A 101 -2.51 -3.54 10.11
N VAL A 102 -1.54 -3.99 10.89
CA VAL A 102 -0.64 -3.12 11.65
C VAL A 102 0.78 -3.50 11.34
N THR A 103 1.57 -2.54 10.89
CA THR A 103 2.99 -2.71 10.57
C THR A 103 3.87 -1.75 11.35
N LYS A 104 5.10 -2.19 11.62
CA LYS A 104 6.20 -1.30 11.97
C LYS A 104 7.06 -1.10 10.74
N ASN A 105 7.47 0.10 10.47
CA ASN A 105 8.21 0.45 9.28
C ASN A 105 9.47 1.27 9.63
N ASN A 106 10.54 1.03 8.90
CA ASN A 106 11.72 1.88 8.90
C ASN A 106 11.68 2.80 7.68
N TRP A 107 11.96 4.06 7.90
CA TRP A 107 12.18 5.05 6.85
C TRP A 107 13.66 5.18 6.62
N ASN A 108 14.16 4.55 5.58
CA ASN A 108 15.57 4.47 5.27
C ASN A 108 15.96 5.49 4.21
N GLY A 109 17.06 6.19 4.44
CA GLY A 109 17.68 7.04 3.44
C GLY A 109 18.29 6.23 2.29
N PRO A 110 18.79 6.90 1.23
CA PRO A 110 19.42 6.24 0.08
C PRO A 110 20.70 5.47 0.45
N ASP A 111 21.33 5.81 1.56
CA ASP A 111 22.49 5.10 2.15
C ASP A 111 22.10 3.86 2.98
N GLY A 112 20.80 3.54 3.06
CA GLY A 112 20.26 2.44 3.83
C GLY A 112 20.10 2.70 5.33
N LYS A 113 20.51 3.86 5.83
CA LYS A 113 20.37 4.21 7.25
C LYS A 113 18.93 4.60 7.58
N THR A 114 18.45 4.13 8.72
CA THR A 114 17.13 4.48 9.22
C THR A 114 17.11 5.91 9.74
N ILE A 115 16.25 6.73 9.17
CA ILE A 115 16.03 8.14 9.54
C ILE A 115 15.02 8.23 10.67
N CYS A 116 13.91 7.51 10.53
CA CYS A 116 12.85 7.41 11.51
C CYS A 116 12.07 6.11 11.34
N THR A 117 11.18 5.86 12.27
CA THR A 117 10.29 4.68 12.24
C THR A 117 8.85 5.11 12.43
N ASP A 118 7.92 4.31 11.93
CA ASP A 118 6.50 4.47 12.19
C ASP A 118 5.83 3.18 12.59
N ARG A 119 4.61 3.32 13.10
CA ARG A 119 3.64 2.24 13.26
C ARG A 119 2.38 2.61 12.50
N THR A 120 2.19 1.98 11.35
CA THR A 120 1.01 2.19 10.51
C THR A 120 -0.10 1.21 10.91
N SER A 121 -1.33 1.73 11.04
CA SER A 121 -2.53 0.94 11.27
C SER A 121 -3.56 1.20 10.17
N ILE A 122 -3.89 0.15 9.42
CA ILE A 122 -4.89 0.18 8.35
C ILE A 122 -6.11 -0.60 8.84
N ARG A 123 -7.27 0.04 8.77
CA ARG A 123 -8.56 -0.60 9.07
C ARG A 123 -9.50 -0.41 7.90
N ILE A 124 -10.12 -1.51 7.45
CA ILE A 124 -11.03 -1.52 6.31
C ILE A 124 -12.36 -2.09 6.78
N PHE A 125 -13.38 -1.24 6.72
CA PHE A 125 -14.73 -1.56 7.15
C PHE A 125 -15.63 -1.74 5.93
N LYS A 126 -16.52 -2.72 6.03
CA LYS A 126 -17.65 -2.80 5.11
C LYS A 126 -18.76 -1.91 5.67
N THR A 127 -19.06 -0.82 4.98
CA THR A 127 -20.25 -0.03 5.27
C THR A 127 -21.42 -0.50 4.43
N PRO A 128 -22.65 -0.58 4.95
CA PRO A 128 -23.83 -0.78 4.13
C PRO A 128 -23.92 0.39 3.13
N ILE A 129 -24.05 0.09 1.84
CA ILE A 129 -24.40 1.10 0.86
C ILE A 129 -25.92 1.29 1.03
N ASN A 130 -26.30 2.35 1.74
CA ASN A 130 -27.69 2.79 1.70
C ASN A 130 -27.90 3.43 0.33
N VAL A 131 -28.45 2.67 -0.60
CA VAL A 131 -29.00 3.20 -1.84
C VAL A 131 -30.35 3.77 -1.48
N SER A 132 -30.40 5.08 -1.24
CA SER A 132 -31.66 5.84 -1.13
C SER A 132 -32.18 6.16 -2.51
#